data_010713f9c067a0c97dc08926b80f726d
#
_entry.id   010713f9c067a0c97dc08926b80f726d
#
_cell.length_a   1.000
_cell.length_b   1.000
_cell.length_c   1.000
_cell.angle_alpha   90.00
_cell.angle_beta   90.00
_cell.angle_gamma   90.00
#
_symmetry.space_group_name_H-M   'P 1'
#
loop_
_entity.id
_entity.type
_entity.pdbx_description
1 polymer ?
#
loop_
_entity_poly.entity_id
_entity_poly.type
_entity_poly.pdbx_seq_one_letter_code
_entity_poly.pdbx_strand_id
1 'polypeptide(L)'
;MKIGVKNMEAAAERMGRITMIDGPVVRASGLSRFAMGEMTEVGELALMGEILQMDGDSGVVQVYEDTTGLRVGEPVRGLGRPLSVCLGPGLVGHIIDGIGRPLDRLMEKEGGFLGRGSKLDPIDMSRSWELTPTCKVGDRVRGGSVIAELQETDLVTHRVLVPYGLEGEVEFIVASGFCKTSDVVARVRRDDGTIVPVMMYHHWPVRRPRPYRDRLLPDEPLVTGQRVIDGLFPISKGGVAAIPGGFGTGKTVTQHQLAKWSDAKVVVYIGCGERGNEMTQVLEEFPSLEDPYSKKPLMQRTVLIANTSNMPVAAREASIYTGITIAEYYRDMGYDVAMMADSTSRWAEALRELSGRLGEIPAEEGFPAYLATRLAEFYERAGKVRTFGDRTASISVIGAVSPPGGDFTEPVTRHTKRFIRCFWALDASLAHARHFPAISWMDSYSEYADEVRGWCEKNIDASWGELREEARAVLAEDDAVQQTIRLMGEDVLPDRQKLVALTASLLKNGYLQQNSFSDDSFCPPRKGFAILRMILDFHRQAKALVAEGCPLSLIRKIKELDEVIHIRELPFDDKEGFGDLEKRLRDRLTFVGRERLAQECEGDAAAAAWEAAE
;
A
#
# COMPACT_ATOMS: atom_id res chain seq x y z
N MET A 1 -11.75 29.16 28.49
CA MET A 1 -10.88 28.95 29.64
C MET A 1 -11.45 27.99 30.71
N LYS A 2 -12.78 27.90 30.90
CA LYS A 2 -13.37 26.96 31.90
C LYS A 2 -13.47 25.49 31.49
N ILE A 3 -13.44 25.14 30.21
CA ILE A 3 -13.49 23.75 29.74
C ILE A 3 -12.15 23.05 29.87
N GLY A 4 -11.03 23.76 29.67
CA GLY A 4 -9.68 23.20 29.86
C GLY A 4 -9.34 22.99 31.35
N VAL A 5 -9.79 23.86 32.22
CA VAL A 5 -9.54 23.75 33.68
C VAL A 5 -10.39 22.63 34.29
N LYS A 6 -11.66 22.45 33.85
CA LYS A 6 -12.50 21.33 34.33
C LYS A 6 -11.95 19.96 33.91
N ASN A 7 -11.33 19.85 32.71
CA ASN A 7 -10.71 18.58 32.27
C ASN A 7 -9.39 18.29 33.01
N MET A 8 -8.62 19.29 33.41
CA MET A 8 -7.42 19.09 34.21
C MET A 8 -7.75 18.73 35.66
N GLU A 9 -8.76 19.34 36.30
CA GLU A 9 -9.22 18.94 37.64
C GLU A 9 -9.87 17.55 37.66
N ALA A 10 -10.60 17.17 36.60
CA ALA A 10 -11.17 15.82 36.48
C ALA A 10 -10.10 14.74 36.24
N ALA A 11 -8.96 15.05 35.61
CA ALA A 11 -7.84 14.13 35.41
C ALA A 11 -7.05 13.89 36.69
N ALA A 12 -6.94 14.87 37.58
CA ALA A 12 -6.20 14.75 38.86
C ALA A 12 -6.88 13.76 39.84
N GLU A 13 -8.13 13.39 39.66
CA GLU A 13 -8.87 12.44 40.51
C GLU A 13 -8.91 11.00 40.01
N ARG A 14 -8.39 10.70 38.80
CA ARG A 14 -8.44 9.36 38.21
C ARG A 14 -7.15 8.60 38.48
N MET A 15 -7.06 7.95 39.62
CA MET A 15 -5.89 7.17 40.02
C MET A 15 -6.31 5.77 40.45
N GLY A 16 -5.76 4.76 39.74
CA GLY A 16 -5.78 3.35 40.14
C GLY A 16 -4.42 2.91 40.69
N ARG A 17 -4.31 1.64 41.07
CA ARG A 17 -3.07 1.01 41.54
C ARG A 17 -2.87 -0.35 40.90
N ILE A 18 -1.63 -0.65 40.52
CA ILE A 18 -1.23 -1.94 39.96
C ILE A 18 -1.43 -3.04 41.02
N THR A 19 -2.12 -4.10 40.63
CA THR A 19 -2.34 -5.29 41.48
C THR A 19 -1.60 -6.53 40.98
N MET A 20 -1.34 -6.62 39.66
CA MET A 20 -0.62 -7.74 39.04
C MET A 20 0.07 -7.25 37.76
N ILE A 21 1.22 -7.84 37.42
CA ILE A 21 1.97 -7.57 36.20
C ILE A 21 2.25 -8.90 35.50
N ASP A 22 1.84 -9.01 34.22
CA ASP A 22 2.09 -10.17 33.35
C ASP A 22 2.58 -9.68 31.96
N GLY A 23 3.87 -9.42 31.87
CA GLY A 23 4.48 -8.83 30.68
C GLY A 23 3.80 -7.49 30.34
N PRO A 24 3.30 -7.31 29.09
CA PRO A 24 2.64 -6.06 28.67
C PRO A 24 1.22 -5.89 29.25
N VAL A 25 0.70 -6.87 29.97
CA VAL A 25 -0.63 -6.84 30.58
C VAL A 25 -0.53 -6.59 32.07
N VAL A 26 -1.15 -5.50 32.53
CA VAL A 26 -1.14 -5.08 33.94
C VAL A 26 -2.58 -5.09 34.46
N ARG A 27 -2.82 -5.72 35.61
CA ARG A 27 -4.11 -5.57 36.31
C ARG A 27 -4.02 -4.46 37.32
N ALA A 28 -5.07 -3.66 37.39
CA ALA A 28 -5.15 -2.54 38.33
C ALA A 28 -6.52 -2.48 39.00
N SER A 29 -6.57 -1.88 40.18
CA SER A 29 -7.80 -1.56 40.92
C SER A 29 -7.97 -0.04 41.04
N GLY A 30 -9.14 0.43 41.46
CA GLY A 30 -9.46 1.86 41.51
C GLY A 30 -9.85 2.44 40.16
N LEU A 31 -10.31 1.60 39.23
CA LEU A 31 -10.60 2.00 37.85
C LEU A 31 -12.07 2.38 37.59
N SER A 32 -12.93 2.39 38.59
CA SER A 32 -14.38 2.63 38.43
C SER A 32 -14.75 3.95 37.74
N ARG A 33 -13.83 4.92 37.70
CA ARG A 33 -14.01 6.24 37.04
C ARG A 33 -13.37 6.33 35.66
N PHE A 34 -12.72 5.28 35.20
CA PHE A 34 -12.07 5.20 33.90
C PHE A 34 -13.06 4.74 32.82
N ALA A 35 -12.73 5.00 31.58
CA ALA A 35 -13.49 4.51 30.44
C ALA A 35 -12.78 3.35 29.76
N MET A 36 -13.53 2.45 29.12
CA MET A 36 -13.00 1.42 28.26
C MET A 36 -12.25 2.06 27.08
N GLY A 37 -11.06 1.55 26.78
CA GLY A 37 -10.19 2.12 25.73
C GLY A 37 -9.50 3.44 26.14
N GLU A 38 -9.61 3.84 27.40
CA GLU A 38 -8.93 5.05 27.88
C GLU A 38 -7.43 4.81 28.02
N MET A 39 -6.63 5.77 27.52
CA MET A 39 -5.18 5.80 27.71
C MET A 39 -4.82 6.11 29.15
N THR A 40 -3.80 5.43 29.64
CA THR A 40 -3.30 5.55 30.99
C THR A 40 -1.79 5.72 31.01
N GLU A 41 -1.28 6.32 32.10
CA GLU A 41 0.12 6.29 32.50
C GLU A 41 0.29 5.28 33.62
N VAL A 42 1.12 4.26 33.37
CA VAL A 42 1.31 3.12 34.25
C VAL A 42 2.65 3.21 34.98
N GLY A 43 2.60 3.14 36.29
CA GLY A 43 3.76 3.18 37.16
C GLY A 43 4.35 4.58 37.34
N GLU A 44 5.43 4.65 38.13
CA GLU A 44 6.20 5.90 38.35
C GLU A 44 6.92 6.36 37.07
N LEU A 45 7.27 5.42 36.19
CA LEU A 45 7.86 5.71 34.87
C LEU A 45 6.85 6.29 33.89
N ALA A 46 5.56 6.33 34.25
CA ALA A 46 4.46 6.84 33.41
C ALA A 46 4.41 6.19 32.02
N LEU A 47 4.56 4.86 31.95
CA LEU A 47 4.49 4.10 30.71
C LEU A 47 3.11 4.22 30.09
N MET A 48 3.04 4.35 28.76
CA MET A 48 1.78 4.46 28.06
C MET A 48 1.03 3.13 28.05
N GLY A 49 -0.26 3.14 28.45
CA GLY A 49 -1.13 1.99 28.47
C GLY A 49 -2.56 2.32 28.03
N GLU A 50 -3.37 1.31 27.76
CA GLU A 50 -4.78 1.41 27.38
C GLU A 50 -5.60 0.41 28.19
N ILE A 51 -6.78 0.81 28.66
CA ILE A 51 -7.70 -0.08 29.37
C ILE A 51 -8.43 -0.98 28.37
N LEU A 52 -8.18 -2.29 28.46
CA LEU A 52 -8.80 -3.28 27.57
C LEU A 52 -10.03 -3.97 28.16
N GLN A 53 -10.07 -4.15 29.49
CA GLN A 53 -11.17 -4.80 30.19
C GLN A 53 -11.43 -4.10 31.51
N MET A 54 -12.68 -4.08 31.91
CA MET A 54 -13.09 -3.56 33.21
C MET A 54 -14.04 -4.54 33.88
N ASP A 55 -13.82 -4.78 35.15
CA ASP A 55 -14.66 -5.59 36.02
C ASP A 55 -14.88 -4.83 37.35
N GLY A 56 -15.97 -4.08 37.41
CA GLY A 56 -16.28 -3.22 38.55
C GLY A 56 -15.21 -2.15 38.78
N ASP A 57 -14.49 -2.23 39.88
CA ASP A 57 -13.40 -1.31 40.25
C ASP A 57 -12.02 -1.79 39.77
N SER A 58 -11.93 -3.00 39.22
CA SER A 58 -10.72 -3.59 38.69
C SER A 58 -10.74 -3.63 37.16
N GLY A 59 -9.56 -3.70 36.54
CA GLY A 59 -9.46 -3.81 35.10
C GLY A 59 -8.09 -4.28 34.62
N VAL A 60 -8.02 -4.49 33.32
CA VAL A 60 -6.80 -4.89 32.61
C VAL A 60 -6.32 -3.74 31.76
N VAL A 61 -5.07 -3.36 31.95
CA VAL A 61 -4.36 -2.33 31.20
C VAL A 61 -3.30 -3.00 30.33
N GLN A 62 -3.34 -2.75 29.05
CA GLN A 62 -2.28 -3.13 28.11
C GLN A 62 -1.25 -2.01 28.04
N VAL A 63 0.01 -2.34 28.32
CA VAL A 63 1.12 -1.36 28.27
C VAL A 63 1.82 -1.44 26.92
N TYR A 64 2.06 -0.31 26.30
CA TYR A 64 2.69 -0.18 24.98
C TYR A 64 4.22 -0.17 25.01
N GLU A 65 4.80 -0.23 26.22
CA GLU A 65 6.23 -0.20 26.46
C GLU A 65 6.69 -1.39 27.30
N ASP A 66 8.00 -1.56 27.45
CA ASP A 66 8.56 -2.60 28.29
C ASP A 66 8.23 -2.35 29.78
N THR A 67 7.57 -3.31 30.40
CA THR A 67 7.10 -3.27 31.79
C THR A 67 8.15 -3.69 32.83
N THR A 68 9.36 -4.04 32.40
CA THR A 68 10.44 -4.44 33.30
C THR A 68 10.70 -3.37 34.35
N GLY A 69 10.67 -3.74 35.62
CA GLY A 69 10.91 -2.83 36.74
C GLY A 69 9.66 -2.14 37.31
N LEU A 70 8.46 -2.29 36.69
CA LEU A 70 7.20 -1.92 37.35
C LEU A 70 6.97 -2.76 38.60
N ARG A 71 6.29 -2.18 39.60
CA ARG A 71 5.99 -2.82 40.88
C ARG A 71 4.49 -2.80 41.18
N VAL A 72 4.02 -3.81 41.84
CA VAL A 72 2.66 -3.85 42.40
C VAL A 72 2.52 -2.70 43.42
N GLY A 73 1.39 -1.99 43.36
CA GLY A 73 1.11 -0.82 44.19
C GLY A 73 1.45 0.52 43.54
N GLU A 74 2.20 0.54 42.44
CA GLU A 74 2.46 1.77 41.69
C GLU A 74 1.16 2.34 41.07
N PRO A 75 1.13 3.67 40.78
CA PRO A 75 -0.07 4.34 40.32
C PRO A 75 -0.40 4.01 38.85
N VAL A 76 -1.70 4.04 38.53
CA VAL A 76 -2.22 4.07 37.16
C VAL A 76 -3.05 5.33 37.00
N ARG A 77 -2.64 6.24 36.13
CA ARG A 77 -3.31 7.55 35.92
C ARG A 77 -4.07 7.54 34.60
N GLY A 78 -5.34 7.92 34.60
CA GLY A 78 -6.16 8.04 33.40
C GLY A 78 -5.92 9.37 32.66
N LEU A 79 -5.83 9.31 31.33
CA LEU A 79 -5.64 10.48 30.48
C LEU A 79 -6.96 11.08 29.94
N GLY A 80 -8.10 10.42 30.20
CA GLY A 80 -9.44 10.86 29.78
C GLY A 80 -9.67 10.83 28.26
N ARG A 81 -8.83 10.15 27.50
CA ARG A 81 -8.92 10.01 26.05
C ARG A 81 -8.47 8.64 25.59
N PRO A 82 -8.99 8.10 24.49
CA PRO A 82 -8.50 6.88 23.89
C PRO A 82 -7.14 7.10 23.21
N LEU A 83 -6.49 6.00 22.77
CA LEU A 83 -5.28 6.08 21.96
C LEU A 83 -5.54 6.97 20.73
N SER A 84 -4.82 8.06 20.65
CA SER A 84 -5.02 9.10 19.65
C SER A 84 -3.68 9.56 19.10
N VAL A 85 -3.65 9.80 17.79
CA VAL A 85 -2.49 10.42 17.13
C VAL A 85 -2.71 11.92 16.98
N CYS A 86 -1.64 12.70 17.19
CA CYS A 86 -1.63 14.13 16.90
C CYS A 86 -1.44 14.33 15.40
N LEU A 87 -2.42 14.95 14.73
CA LEU A 87 -2.47 15.19 13.29
C LEU A 87 -2.29 16.68 13.01
N GLY A 88 -1.32 17.04 12.20
CA GLY A 88 -0.99 18.42 11.84
C GLY A 88 0.22 18.48 10.91
N PRO A 89 0.73 19.67 10.57
CA PRO A 89 1.88 19.82 9.67
C PRO A 89 3.18 19.30 10.31
N GLY A 90 4.00 18.62 9.50
CA GLY A 90 5.27 18.06 9.93
C GLY A 90 5.20 16.57 10.24
N LEU A 91 4.20 15.84 9.73
CA LEU A 91 4.15 14.38 9.75
C LEU A 91 4.91 13.78 8.58
N VAL A 92 4.82 14.39 7.40
CA VAL A 92 5.55 13.95 6.20
C VAL A 92 7.05 14.18 6.38
N GLY A 93 7.84 13.20 5.98
CA GLY A 93 9.29 13.25 6.08
C GLY A 93 9.84 12.73 7.41
N HIS A 94 8.98 12.32 8.33
CA HIS A 94 9.37 11.82 9.65
C HIS A 94 9.11 10.32 9.82
N ILE A 95 9.82 9.76 10.79
CA ILE A 95 9.73 8.37 11.19
C ILE A 95 9.10 8.33 12.58
N ILE A 96 7.96 7.64 12.70
CA ILE A 96 7.24 7.49 13.96
C ILE A 96 7.13 6.02 14.36
N ASP A 97 6.90 5.75 15.63
CA ASP A 97 6.61 4.40 16.10
C ASP A 97 5.09 4.06 16.05
N GLY A 98 4.74 2.83 16.47
CA GLY A 98 3.36 2.34 16.44
C GLY A 98 2.35 3.14 17.25
N ILE A 99 2.77 3.88 18.26
CA ILE A 99 1.92 4.75 19.10
C ILE A 99 2.06 6.24 18.77
N GLY A 100 2.78 6.57 17.69
CA GLY A 100 2.91 7.93 17.18
C GLY A 100 4.04 8.76 17.81
N ARG A 101 5.08 8.14 18.40
CA ARG A 101 6.25 8.88 18.88
C ARG A 101 7.25 9.08 17.74
N PRO A 102 7.85 10.29 17.58
CA PRO A 102 8.81 10.58 16.52
C PRO A 102 10.18 9.99 16.88
N LEU A 103 10.59 8.94 16.16
CA LEU A 103 11.83 8.20 16.45
C LEU A 103 13.09 9.00 16.14
N ASP A 104 13.08 9.78 15.06
CA ASP A 104 14.16 10.69 14.66
C ASP A 104 14.44 11.74 15.76
N ARG A 105 13.41 12.41 16.25
CA ARG A 105 13.54 13.42 17.29
C ARG A 105 13.87 12.84 18.67
N LEU A 106 13.39 11.62 18.95
CA LEU A 106 13.75 10.89 20.17
C LEU A 106 15.23 10.51 20.15
N MET A 107 15.73 10.04 18.99
CA MET A 107 17.14 9.72 18.83
C MET A 107 18.06 10.94 19.02
N GLU A 108 17.67 12.11 18.54
CA GLU A 108 18.39 13.36 18.77
C GLU A 108 18.42 13.77 20.25
N LYS A 109 17.33 13.53 20.99
CA LYS A 109 17.17 13.94 22.39
C LYS A 109 17.75 12.94 23.38
N GLU A 110 17.60 11.65 23.16
CA GLU A 110 17.86 10.58 24.11
C GLU A 110 19.03 9.66 23.69
N GLY A 111 19.51 9.80 22.44
CA GLY A 111 20.55 8.95 21.88
C GLY A 111 19.99 7.65 21.24
N GLY A 112 20.84 6.64 21.09
CA GLY A 112 20.51 5.41 20.35
C GLY A 112 19.53 4.43 21.01
N PHE A 113 19.02 4.75 22.21
CA PHE A 113 18.05 3.91 22.92
C PHE A 113 16.79 4.68 23.23
N LEU A 114 15.64 4.08 22.93
CA LEU A 114 14.32 4.60 23.30
C LEU A 114 14.16 4.55 24.83
N GLY A 115 14.09 5.72 25.46
CA GLY A 115 13.79 5.85 26.87
C GLY A 115 12.35 5.40 27.17
N ARG A 116 12.14 4.69 28.27
CA ARG A 116 10.81 4.29 28.74
C ARG A 116 10.07 5.51 29.31
N GLY A 117 8.78 5.61 29.01
CA GLY A 117 7.95 6.75 29.45
C GLY A 117 8.22 8.04 28.69
N SER A 118 9.03 7.99 27.62
CA SER A 118 9.30 9.15 26.76
C SER A 118 8.04 9.63 26.07
N LYS A 119 7.70 10.90 26.25
CA LYS A 119 6.53 11.55 25.66
C LYS A 119 7.01 12.65 24.74
N LEU A 120 6.85 12.40 23.45
CA LEU A 120 7.04 13.41 22.42
C LEU A 120 5.89 13.30 21.41
N ASP A 121 5.25 14.41 21.11
CA ASP A 121 4.27 14.43 20.03
C ASP A 121 4.99 14.31 18.67
N PRO A 122 4.40 13.66 17.68
CA PRO A 122 5.00 13.48 16.34
C PRO A 122 5.25 14.81 15.65
N ILE A 123 4.56 15.87 16.07
CA ILE A 123 4.61 17.20 15.48
C ILE A 123 5.40 18.14 16.39
N ASP A 124 6.25 18.99 15.78
CA ASP A 124 6.93 20.05 16.51
C ASP A 124 6.01 21.26 16.70
N MET A 125 5.57 21.45 17.96
CA MET A 125 4.68 22.55 18.33
C MET A 125 5.35 23.93 18.25
N SER A 126 6.67 24.00 18.26
CA SER A 126 7.46 25.25 18.18
C SER A 126 7.80 25.66 16.75
N ARG A 127 7.66 24.76 15.80
CA ARG A 127 7.97 25.02 14.38
C ARG A 127 7.03 26.08 13.82
N SER A 128 7.63 27.05 13.10
CA SER A 128 6.89 28.11 12.42
C SER A 128 6.67 27.77 10.95
N TRP A 129 5.47 28.04 10.47
CA TRP A 129 5.03 27.79 9.10
C TRP A 129 4.52 29.07 8.48
N GLU A 130 4.78 29.29 7.20
CA GLU A 130 4.19 30.36 6.44
C GLU A 130 2.76 29.95 6.03
N LEU A 131 1.78 30.58 6.64
CA LEU A 131 0.37 30.24 6.51
C LEU A 131 -0.37 31.23 5.63
N THR A 132 -1.20 30.73 4.72
CA THR A 132 -2.09 31.52 3.88
C THR A 132 -3.55 31.13 4.18
N PRO A 133 -4.38 32.03 4.74
CA PRO A 133 -5.78 31.76 4.98
C PRO A 133 -6.57 31.61 3.67
N THR A 134 -7.49 30.67 3.64
CA THR A 134 -8.36 30.38 2.48
C THR A 134 -9.81 30.81 2.71
N CYS A 135 -10.17 31.18 3.95
CA CYS A 135 -11.49 31.73 4.30
C CYS A 135 -11.36 33.12 4.94
N LYS A 136 -12.49 33.77 5.14
CA LYS A 136 -12.61 35.12 5.70
C LYS A 136 -13.49 35.13 6.95
N VAL A 137 -13.37 36.18 7.76
CA VAL A 137 -14.30 36.42 8.87
C VAL A 137 -15.72 36.58 8.30
N GLY A 138 -16.67 35.91 8.93
CA GLY A 138 -18.07 35.83 8.48
C GLY A 138 -18.39 34.60 7.65
N ASP A 139 -17.40 33.88 7.13
CA ASP A 139 -17.64 32.64 6.38
C ASP A 139 -18.19 31.54 7.30
N ARG A 140 -19.18 30.78 6.82
CA ARG A 140 -19.68 29.60 7.53
C ARG A 140 -18.84 28.38 7.18
N VAL A 141 -18.29 27.73 8.18
CA VAL A 141 -17.42 26.55 8.05
C VAL A 141 -17.98 25.36 8.83
N ARG A 142 -17.64 24.15 8.37
CA ARG A 142 -18.01 22.89 9.01
C ARG A 142 -16.79 21.99 9.14
N GLY A 143 -16.88 20.94 9.95
CA GLY A 143 -15.83 19.95 10.08
C GLY A 143 -15.33 19.44 8.73
N GLY A 144 -14.00 19.46 8.52
CA GLY A 144 -13.36 19.12 7.25
C GLY A 144 -13.22 20.26 6.23
N SER A 145 -13.80 21.45 6.48
CA SER A 145 -13.55 22.65 5.66
C SER A 145 -12.09 23.08 5.78
N VAL A 146 -11.47 23.45 4.66
CA VAL A 146 -10.10 24.01 4.63
C VAL A 146 -10.19 25.50 5.00
N ILE A 147 -9.44 25.94 6.01
CA ILE A 147 -9.41 27.34 6.46
C ILE A 147 -8.11 28.05 6.16
N ALA A 148 -7.02 27.30 5.97
CA ALA A 148 -5.72 27.84 5.59
C ALA A 148 -4.88 26.77 4.90
N GLU A 149 -3.87 27.19 4.17
CA GLU A 149 -2.87 26.33 3.53
C GLU A 149 -1.46 26.76 3.92
N LEU A 150 -0.54 25.79 3.96
CA LEU A 150 0.89 26.03 4.16
C LEU A 150 1.70 24.97 3.40
N GLN A 151 2.95 25.29 3.05
CA GLN A 151 3.83 24.32 2.41
C GLN A 151 4.52 23.46 3.46
N GLU A 152 4.12 22.17 3.58
CA GLU A 152 4.69 21.22 4.52
C GLU A 152 6.05 20.70 4.04
N THR A 153 6.09 20.28 2.78
CA THR A 153 7.30 19.92 2.04
C THR A 153 7.21 20.50 0.64
N ASP A 154 8.27 20.40 -0.16
CA ASP A 154 8.20 20.86 -1.56
C ASP A 154 7.13 20.14 -2.39
N LEU A 155 6.70 18.95 -1.96
CA LEU A 155 5.75 18.10 -2.67
C LEU A 155 4.32 18.15 -2.09
N VAL A 156 4.18 18.49 -0.81
CA VAL A 156 2.91 18.42 -0.10
C VAL A 156 2.54 19.77 0.48
N THR A 157 1.41 20.31 0.04
CA THR A 157 0.78 21.49 0.64
C THR A 157 -0.16 21.03 1.74
N HIS A 158 0.13 21.39 2.97
CA HIS A 158 -0.72 21.06 4.11
C HIS A 158 -1.94 21.97 4.14
N ARG A 159 -3.12 21.38 4.37
CA ARG A 159 -4.40 22.10 4.49
C ARG A 159 -4.89 22.01 5.92
N VAL A 160 -5.04 23.15 6.56
CA VAL A 160 -5.58 23.22 7.92
C VAL A 160 -7.08 23.01 7.86
N LEU A 161 -7.54 21.94 8.49
CA LEU A 161 -8.93 21.52 8.47
C LEU A 161 -9.65 21.93 9.75
N VAL A 162 -10.91 22.37 9.62
CA VAL A 162 -11.81 22.53 10.77
C VAL A 162 -12.03 21.15 11.39
N PRO A 163 -11.87 20.98 12.71
CA PRO A 163 -12.10 19.70 13.39
C PRO A 163 -13.51 19.18 13.18
N TYR A 164 -13.68 17.87 12.99
CA TYR A 164 -14.99 17.26 12.86
C TYR A 164 -15.86 17.50 14.11
N GLY A 165 -17.15 17.75 13.88
CA GLY A 165 -18.10 18.12 14.95
C GLY A 165 -18.09 19.60 15.31
N LEU A 166 -17.26 20.42 14.64
CA LEU A 166 -17.30 21.87 14.75
C LEU A 166 -17.96 22.45 13.50
N GLU A 167 -19.04 23.22 13.69
CA GLU A 167 -19.73 23.98 12.66
C GLU A 167 -20.07 25.35 13.23
N GLY A 168 -19.95 26.40 12.39
CA GLY A 168 -20.25 27.76 12.80
C GLY A 168 -19.67 28.80 11.85
N GLU A 169 -19.66 30.04 12.30
CA GLU A 169 -19.15 31.20 11.59
C GLU A 169 -17.73 31.55 12.05
N VAL A 170 -16.85 31.87 11.11
CA VAL A 170 -15.48 32.30 11.41
C VAL A 170 -15.50 33.70 12.03
N GLU A 171 -15.20 33.80 13.32
CA GLU A 171 -15.11 35.07 14.04
C GLU A 171 -13.74 35.73 13.90
N PHE A 172 -12.70 34.92 13.81
CA PHE A 172 -11.31 35.35 13.67
C PHE A 172 -10.55 34.37 12.80
N ILE A 173 -9.70 34.89 11.94
CA ILE A 173 -8.69 34.12 11.21
C ILE A 173 -7.39 34.94 11.17
N VAL A 174 -6.26 34.24 11.31
CA VAL A 174 -4.94 34.85 11.24
C VAL A 174 -4.68 35.40 9.82
N ALA A 175 -3.98 36.54 9.73
CA ALA A 175 -3.52 37.05 8.43
C ALA A 175 -2.38 36.17 7.88
N SER A 176 -2.15 36.28 6.55
CA SER A 176 -1.00 35.59 5.93
C SER A 176 0.31 35.95 6.61
N GLY A 177 1.12 34.95 6.95
CA GLY A 177 2.39 35.14 7.64
C GLY A 177 2.83 33.92 8.42
N PHE A 178 3.89 34.08 9.21
CA PHE A 178 4.46 32.99 10.00
C PHE A 178 3.68 32.78 11.29
N CYS A 179 3.23 31.52 11.49
CA CYS A 179 2.54 31.07 12.71
C CYS A 179 3.19 29.79 13.22
N LYS A 180 3.29 29.64 14.54
CA LYS A 180 3.74 28.38 15.14
C LYS A 180 2.64 27.34 15.07
N THR A 181 3.03 26.06 15.04
CA THR A 181 2.06 24.95 15.06
C THR A 181 1.08 25.06 16.23
N SER A 182 1.52 25.55 17.40
CA SER A 182 0.69 25.73 18.59
C SER A 182 -0.21 26.96 18.57
N ASP A 183 -0.11 27.86 17.58
CA ASP A 183 -0.87 29.08 17.54
C ASP A 183 -2.33 28.83 17.10
N VAL A 184 -3.23 29.68 17.56
CA VAL A 184 -4.65 29.68 17.13
C VAL A 184 -4.74 30.28 15.74
N VAL A 185 -5.11 29.46 14.75
CA VAL A 185 -5.28 29.87 13.35
C VAL A 185 -6.61 30.60 13.14
N ALA A 186 -7.69 30.06 13.72
CA ALA A 186 -9.03 30.64 13.61
C ALA A 186 -9.83 30.46 14.90
N ARG A 187 -10.88 31.27 15.05
CA ARG A 187 -11.93 31.05 16.06
C ARG A 187 -13.25 30.91 15.35
N VAL A 188 -13.97 29.84 15.65
CA VAL A 188 -15.30 29.56 15.06
C VAL A 188 -16.34 29.71 16.15
N ARG A 189 -17.35 30.55 15.87
CA ARG A 189 -18.52 30.75 16.73
C ARG A 189 -19.59 29.76 16.31
N ARG A 190 -19.96 28.87 17.22
CA ARG A 190 -21.10 27.94 17.04
C ARG A 190 -22.44 28.68 17.12
N ASP A 191 -23.51 28.03 16.66
CA ASP A 191 -24.87 28.56 16.72
C ASP A 191 -25.37 28.78 18.18
N ASP A 192 -24.77 28.07 19.17
CA ASP A 192 -25.00 28.27 20.60
C ASP A 192 -24.22 29.45 21.21
N GLY A 193 -23.47 30.19 20.39
CA GLY A 193 -22.63 31.31 20.79
C GLY A 193 -21.26 30.91 21.36
N THR A 194 -20.95 29.62 21.49
CA THR A 194 -19.67 29.16 21.99
C THR A 194 -18.56 29.39 20.95
N ILE A 195 -17.46 30.01 21.35
CA ILE A 195 -16.29 30.26 20.50
C ILE A 195 -15.27 29.14 20.72
N VAL A 196 -14.91 28.43 19.63
CA VAL A 196 -13.97 27.33 19.64
C VAL A 196 -12.70 27.72 18.87
N PRO A 197 -11.51 27.64 19.48
CA PRO A 197 -10.26 27.89 18.78
C PRO A 197 -9.94 26.70 17.86
N VAL A 198 -9.44 26.99 16.64
CA VAL A 198 -8.94 26.02 15.67
C VAL A 198 -7.44 26.26 15.53
N MET A 199 -6.65 25.20 15.71
CA MET A 199 -5.20 25.17 15.58
C MET A 199 -4.81 24.43 14.31
N MET A 200 -3.53 24.44 13.93
CA MET A 200 -3.02 23.66 12.79
C MET A 200 -3.06 22.16 13.05
N TYR A 201 -3.26 21.72 14.27
CA TYR A 201 -3.27 20.32 14.67
C TYR A 201 -4.50 19.96 15.51
N HIS A 202 -4.80 18.67 15.54
CA HIS A 202 -5.80 18.09 16.43
C HIS A 202 -5.47 16.62 16.72
N HIS A 203 -6.00 16.09 17.82
CA HIS A 203 -5.89 14.68 18.15
C HIS A 203 -7.07 13.89 17.55
N TRP A 204 -6.79 12.70 17.01
CA TRP A 204 -7.82 11.81 16.51
C TRP A 204 -7.63 10.38 17.06
N PRO A 205 -8.69 9.72 17.58
CA PRO A 205 -8.64 8.33 18.04
C PRO A 205 -8.30 7.38 16.89
N VAL A 206 -7.21 6.60 17.01
CA VAL A 206 -6.68 5.80 15.91
C VAL A 206 -7.62 4.66 15.47
N ARG A 207 -8.41 4.10 16.41
CA ARG A 207 -9.37 3.04 16.12
C ARG A 207 -10.68 3.54 15.51
N ARG A 208 -10.90 4.85 15.48
CA ARG A 208 -12.10 5.48 14.90
C ARG A 208 -11.82 5.96 13.49
N PRO A 209 -12.50 5.41 12.46
CA PRO A 209 -12.37 5.91 11.09
C PRO A 209 -12.72 7.40 10.99
N ARG A 210 -11.98 8.14 10.17
CA ARG A 210 -12.30 9.54 9.90
C ARG A 210 -13.45 9.63 8.91
N PRO A 211 -14.45 10.46 9.17
CA PRO A 211 -15.65 10.53 8.35
C PRO A 211 -15.36 11.17 6.99
N TYR A 212 -16.17 10.84 6.01
CA TYR A 212 -16.19 11.42 4.67
C TYR A 212 -17.65 11.70 4.26
N ARG A 213 -17.85 12.49 3.21
CA ARG A 213 -19.18 12.85 2.75
C ARG A 213 -19.86 11.72 1.97
N ASP A 214 -19.20 11.27 0.89
CA ASP A 214 -19.71 10.24 -0.01
C ASP A 214 -18.60 9.25 -0.36
N ARG A 215 -18.96 7.97 -0.52
CA ARG A 215 -18.07 6.97 -1.11
C ARG A 215 -18.27 6.95 -2.62
N LEU A 216 -17.19 6.99 -3.37
CA LEU A 216 -17.19 7.03 -4.82
C LEU A 216 -16.74 5.69 -5.40
N LEU A 217 -17.11 5.43 -6.67
CA LEU A 217 -16.61 4.26 -7.38
C LEU A 217 -15.12 4.45 -7.74
N PRO A 218 -14.31 3.42 -7.61
CA PRO A 218 -12.89 3.44 -7.92
C PRO A 218 -12.67 3.22 -9.43
N ASP A 219 -12.76 4.27 -10.24
CA ASP A 219 -12.73 4.27 -11.69
C ASP A 219 -11.37 4.66 -12.32
N GLU A 220 -10.37 4.97 -11.49
CA GLU A 220 -9.01 5.30 -11.91
C GLU A 220 -8.00 4.29 -11.38
N PRO A 221 -7.04 3.79 -12.19
CA PRO A 221 -5.97 2.94 -11.69
C PRO A 221 -5.01 3.75 -10.82
N LEU A 222 -4.48 3.10 -9.79
CA LEU A 222 -3.24 3.53 -9.14
C LEU A 222 -2.09 2.99 -10.00
N VAL A 223 -1.41 3.88 -10.70
CA VAL A 223 -0.26 3.52 -11.55
C VAL A 223 0.90 3.13 -10.64
N THR A 224 1.41 1.92 -10.83
CA THR A 224 2.48 1.36 -9.99
C THR A 224 3.83 1.30 -10.69
N GLY A 225 3.85 1.47 -12.02
CA GLY A 225 5.03 1.29 -12.83
C GLY A 225 5.49 -0.17 -12.98
N GLN A 226 4.74 -1.11 -12.42
CA GLN A 226 5.01 -2.54 -12.55
C GLN A 226 4.10 -3.14 -13.63
N ARG A 227 4.69 -3.63 -14.74
CA ARG A 227 3.94 -4.12 -15.90
C ARG A 227 2.94 -5.23 -15.57
N VAL A 228 3.34 -6.17 -14.72
CA VAL A 228 2.46 -7.27 -14.30
C VAL A 228 1.24 -6.75 -13.54
N ILE A 229 1.38 -5.71 -12.74
CA ILE A 229 0.30 -5.09 -11.99
C ILE A 229 -0.53 -4.22 -12.93
N ASP A 230 0.06 -3.18 -13.50
CA ASP A 230 -0.66 -2.18 -14.29
C ASP A 230 -1.31 -2.78 -15.55
N GLY A 231 -0.73 -3.85 -16.09
CA GLY A 231 -1.24 -4.52 -17.30
C GLY A 231 -2.20 -5.65 -17.04
N LEU A 232 -1.90 -6.55 -16.08
CA LEU A 232 -2.72 -7.76 -15.88
C LEU A 232 -3.62 -7.69 -14.65
N PHE A 233 -3.13 -7.12 -13.54
CA PHE A 233 -3.81 -7.13 -12.23
C PHE A 233 -3.88 -5.74 -11.60
N PRO A 234 -4.48 -4.74 -12.29
CA PRO A 234 -4.49 -3.37 -11.84
C PRO A 234 -5.22 -3.21 -10.49
N ILE A 235 -4.73 -2.28 -9.68
CA ILE A 235 -5.44 -1.76 -8.52
C ILE A 235 -5.98 -0.37 -8.85
N SER A 236 -7.15 -0.04 -8.35
CA SER A 236 -7.70 1.30 -8.47
C SER A 236 -7.24 2.24 -7.36
N LYS A 237 -7.30 3.54 -7.58
CA LYS A 237 -7.23 4.54 -6.51
C LYS A 237 -8.40 4.34 -5.55
N GLY A 238 -8.08 4.09 -4.29
CA GLY A 238 -9.07 3.65 -3.30
C GLY A 238 -9.27 2.13 -3.25
N GLY A 239 -8.48 1.36 -3.97
CA GLY A 239 -8.53 -0.09 -3.97
C GLY A 239 -7.81 -0.74 -2.80
N VAL A 240 -8.08 -2.02 -2.63
CA VAL A 240 -7.47 -2.89 -1.61
C VAL A 240 -6.78 -4.06 -2.26
N ALA A 241 -5.50 -4.24 -1.95
CA ALA A 241 -4.70 -5.36 -2.45
C ALA A 241 -3.97 -6.08 -1.33
N ALA A 242 -3.68 -7.36 -1.55
CA ALA A 242 -2.74 -8.11 -0.72
C ALA A 242 -1.62 -8.72 -1.56
N ILE A 243 -0.43 -8.77 -0.96
CA ILE A 243 0.76 -9.43 -1.50
C ILE A 243 1.10 -10.61 -0.58
N PRO A 244 0.49 -11.77 -0.78
CA PRO A 244 0.86 -12.96 -0.03
C PRO A 244 2.07 -13.63 -0.66
N GLY A 245 2.94 -14.15 0.19
CA GLY A 245 4.10 -14.90 -0.28
C GLY A 245 4.92 -15.47 0.86
N GLY A 246 5.61 -16.56 0.61
CA GLY A 246 6.56 -17.16 1.54
C GLY A 246 7.76 -16.26 1.83
N PHE A 247 8.64 -16.72 2.69
CA PHE A 247 9.89 -16.02 2.96
C PHE A 247 10.79 -16.00 1.71
N GLY A 248 11.43 -14.85 1.45
CA GLY A 248 12.36 -14.69 0.32
C GLY A 248 11.71 -14.53 -1.06
N THR A 249 10.39 -14.44 -1.17
CA THR A 249 9.69 -14.24 -2.46
C THR A 249 9.69 -12.79 -2.96
N GLY A 250 10.23 -11.84 -2.19
CA GLY A 250 10.36 -10.44 -2.59
C GLY A 250 9.18 -9.54 -2.20
N LYS A 251 8.39 -9.88 -1.16
CA LYS A 251 7.29 -9.04 -0.64
C LYS A 251 7.70 -7.61 -0.35
N THR A 252 8.70 -7.43 0.50
CA THR A 252 9.22 -6.13 0.93
C THR A 252 9.74 -5.34 -0.26
N VAL A 253 10.52 -5.98 -1.16
CA VAL A 253 11.02 -5.34 -2.38
C VAL A 253 9.87 -4.86 -3.27
N THR A 254 8.83 -5.69 -3.45
CA THR A 254 7.66 -5.30 -4.24
C THR A 254 6.96 -4.10 -3.62
N GLN A 255 6.76 -4.08 -2.29
CA GLN A 255 6.16 -2.93 -1.60
C GLN A 255 7.02 -1.67 -1.68
N HIS A 256 8.35 -1.78 -1.60
CA HIS A 256 9.25 -0.64 -1.81
C HIS A 256 9.13 -0.08 -3.23
N GLN A 257 9.05 -0.95 -4.24
CA GLN A 257 8.82 -0.50 -5.62
C GLN A 257 7.47 0.22 -5.76
N LEU A 258 6.40 -0.30 -5.14
CA LEU A 258 5.09 0.36 -5.14
C LEU A 258 5.13 1.71 -4.40
N ALA A 259 5.80 1.79 -3.27
CA ALA A 259 5.96 3.04 -2.52
C ALA A 259 6.72 4.10 -3.34
N LYS A 260 7.79 3.67 -4.02
CA LYS A 260 8.62 4.54 -4.86
C LYS A 260 7.89 5.04 -6.10
N TRP A 261 7.21 4.14 -6.83
CA TRP A 261 6.75 4.40 -8.18
C TRP A 261 5.27 4.73 -8.31
N SER A 262 4.46 4.53 -7.23
CA SER A 262 3.03 4.87 -7.30
C SER A 262 2.80 6.35 -7.56
N ASP A 263 1.76 6.64 -8.34
CA ASP A 263 1.30 7.99 -8.65
C ASP A 263 0.50 8.64 -7.51
N ALA A 264 0.44 8.00 -6.35
CA ALA A 264 -0.14 8.57 -5.14
C ALA A 264 0.65 9.79 -4.66
N LYS A 265 -0.06 10.83 -4.21
CA LYS A 265 0.57 12.07 -3.76
C LYS A 265 1.27 11.92 -2.42
N VAL A 266 0.73 11.09 -1.54
CA VAL A 266 1.29 10.78 -0.22
C VAL A 266 1.42 9.27 -0.07
N VAL A 267 2.53 8.84 0.52
CA VAL A 267 2.79 7.44 0.84
C VAL A 267 2.85 7.28 2.34
N VAL A 268 2.16 6.28 2.87
CA VAL A 268 2.27 5.85 4.27
C VAL A 268 2.80 4.43 4.28
N TYR A 269 4.01 4.24 4.78
CA TYR A 269 4.62 2.93 4.87
C TYR A 269 4.70 2.47 6.32
N ILE A 270 4.17 1.28 6.61
CA ILE A 270 4.13 0.70 7.95
C ILE A 270 4.97 -0.57 7.96
N GLY A 271 6.10 -0.55 8.66
CA GLY A 271 6.82 -1.74 9.06
C GLY A 271 6.21 -2.28 10.36
N CYS A 272 5.35 -3.28 10.25
CA CYS A 272 4.63 -3.87 11.38
C CYS A 272 5.25 -5.20 11.78
N GLY A 273 6.09 -5.20 12.81
CA GLY A 273 6.74 -6.39 13.33
C GLY A 273 7.83 -6.97 12.43
N GLU A 274 8.35 -6.17 11.51
CA GLU A 274 9.44 -6.57 10.65
C GLU A 274 10.77 -6.65 11.40
N ARG A 275 11.73 -7.33 10.79
CA ARG A 275 13.07 -7.49 11.39
C ARG A 275 13.78 -6.15 11.43
N GLY A 276 14.57 -5.94 12.50
CA GLY A 276 15.32 -4.70 12.65
C GLY A 276 16.21 -4.36 11.46
N ASN A 277 16.90 -5.36 10.86
CA ASN A 277 17.75 -5.16 9.69
C ASN A 277 16.96 -4.77 8.42
N GLU A 278 15.78 -5.34 8.19
CA GLU A 278 14.92 -4.98 7.06
C GLU A 278 14.38 -3.55 7.23
N MET A 279 13.97 -3.20 8.45
CA MET A 279 13.54 -1.83 8.75
C MET A 279 14.68 -0.82 8.66
N THR A 280 15.90 -1.16 9.13
CA THR A 280 17.08 -0.30 8.95
C THR A 280 17.35 -0.02 7.48
N GLN A 281 17.23 -1.05 6.62
CA GLN A 281 17.38 -0.86 5.17
C GLN A 281 16.35 0.14 4.62
N VAL A 282 15.09 0.04 5.03
CA VAL A 282 14.05 1.03 4.64
C VAL A 282 14.43 2.44 5.10
N LEU A 283 14.87 2.57 6.35
CA LEU A 283 15.23 3.85 6.95
C LEU A 283 16.47 4.50 6.30
N GLU A 284 17.38 3.70 5.75
CA GLU A 284 18.57 4.17 5.03
C GLU A 284 18.27 4.44 3.54
N GLU A 285 17.47 3.58 2.91
CA GLU A 285 17.18 3.69 1.47
C GLU A 285 16.17 4.80 1.16
N PHE A 286 15.06 4.90 1.90
CA PHE A 286 13.99 5.85 1.58
C PHE A 286 14.44 7.32 1.55
N PRO A 287 15.28 7.82 2.47
CA PRO A 287 15.81 9.17 2.37
C PRO A 287 16.71 9.42 1.16
N SER A 288 17.36 8.37 0.65
CA SER A 288 18.25 8.44 -0.52
C SER A 288 17.51 8.29 -1.86
N LEU A 289 16.27 7.77 -1.85
CA LEU A 289 15.47 7.58 -3.05
C LEU A 289 14.90 8.91 -3.52
N GLU A 290 14.90 9.09 -4.84
CA GLU A 290 14.23 10.21 -5.48
C GLU A 290 12.83 9.82 -5.96
N ASP A 291 11.89 10.73 -5.77
CA ASP A 291 10.56 10.62 -6.36
C ASP A 291 10.67 10.72 -7.90
N PRO A 292 10.17 9.72 -8.64
CA PRO A 292 10.37 9.63 -10.09
C PRO A 292 9.74 10.79 -10.86
N TYR A 293 8.69 11.37 -10.31
CA TYR A 293 7.91 12.43 -10.96
C TYR A 293 8.51 13.82 -10.73
N SER A 294 8.95 14.10 -9.51
CA SER A 294 9.44 15.42 -9.10
C SER A 294 10.96 15.52 -9.03
N LYS A 295 11.69 14.40 -9.05
CA LYS A 295 13.14 14.30 -8.82
C LYS A 295 13.61 14.84 -7.47
N LYS A 296 12.70 14.90 -6.48
CA LYS A 296 12.98 15.31 -5.11
C LYS A 296 13.06 14.08 -4.20
N PRO A 297 13.63 14.19 -2.99
CA PRO A 297 13.68 13.06 -2.05
C PRO A 297 12.29 12.46 -1.80
N LEU A 298 12.16 11.14 -1.90
CA LEU A 298 10.89 10.41 -1.72
C LEU A 298 10.28 10.67 -0.34
N MET A 299 11.12 10.86 0.68
CA MET A 299 10.69 11.21 2.03
C MET A 299 9.84 12.48 2.10
N GLN A 300 9.98 13.42 1.16
CA GLN A 300 9.14 14.63 1.13
C GLN A 300 7.65 14.38 0.84
N ARG A 301 7.28 13.15 0.49
CA ARG A 301 5.88 12.72 0.36
C ARG A 301 5.55 11.45 1.15
N THR A 302 6.45 11.01 2.05
CA THR A 302 6.33 9.74 2.75
C THR A 302 6.25 9.94 4.26
N VAL A 303 5.38 9.17 4.92
CA VAL A 303 5.35 8.97 6.37
C VAL A 303 5.77 7.54 6.64
N LEU A 304 6.81 7.33 7.45
CA LEU A 304 7.26 6.00 7.85
C LEU A 304 6.82 5.68 9.27
N ILE A 305 6.21 4.51 9.44
CA ILE A 305 5.87 3.98 10.76
C ILE A 305 6.71 2.74 10.99
N ALA A 306 7.63 2.82 11.95
CA ALA A 306 8.55 1.74 12.26
C ALA A 306 8.17 1.06 13.57
N ASN A 307 7.73 -0.20 13.49
CA ASN A 307 7.55 -1.07 14.63
C ASN A 307 8.26 -2.39 14.34
N THR A 308 9.44 -2.57 14.90
CA THR A 308 10.26 -3.77 14.70
C THR A 308 9.80 -4.93 15.58
N SER A 309 10.22 -6.16 15.25
CA SER A 309 9.82 -7.39 15.94
C SER A 309 10.25 -7.45 17.41
N ASN A 310 11.25 -6.68 17.81
CA ASN A 310 11.72 -6.56 19.19
C ASN A 310 11.00 -5.47 20.01
N MET A 311 10.17 -4.64 19.36
CA MET A 311 9.33 -3.67 20.05
C MET A 311 8.11 -4.35 20.70
N PRO A 312 7.49 -3.71 21.72
CA PRO A 312 6.34 -4.27 22.42
C PRO A 312 5.18 -4.64 21.49
N VAL A 313 4.56 -5.79 21.78
CA VAL A 313 3.47 -6.37 20.96
C VAL A 313 2.28 -5.42 20.85
N ALA A 314 1.95 -4.71 21.92
CA ALA A 314 0.87 -3.74 21.95
C ALA A 314 1.09 -2.59 20.97
N ALA A 315 2.31 -2.05 20.90
CA ALA A 315 2.66 -0.99 19.94
C ALA A 315 2.60 -1.51 18.49
N ARG A 316 2.92 -2.80 18.28
CA ARG A 316 2.76 -3.47 16.98
C ARG A 316 1.30 -3.50 16.56
N GLU A 317 0.40 -3.89 17.46
CA GLU A 317 -1.05 -3.89 17.19
C GLU A 317 -1.56 -2.48 16.86
N ALA A 318 -1.11 -1.46 17.57
CA ALA A 318 -1.52 -0.07 17.35
C ALA A 318 -1.01 0.53 16.03
N SER A 319 0.15 0.09 15.53
CA SER A 319 0.84 0.69 14.38
C SER A 319 -0.02 0.78 13.12
N ILE A 320 -0.82 -0.25 12.84
CA ILE A 320 -1.72 -0.32 11.69
C ILE A 320 -2.79 0.79 11.78
N TYR A 321 -3.37 0.98 12.97
CA TYR A 321 -4.40 2.01 13.19
C TYR A 321 -3.81 3.42 13.15
N THR A 322 -2.62 3.61 13.68
CA THR A 322 -1.89 4.88 13.59
C THR A 322 -1.66 5.27 12.13
N GLY A 323 -1.16 4.33 11.33
CA GLY A 323 -0.88 4.57 9.92
C GLY A 323 -2.11 4.87 9.08
N ILE A 324 -3.17 4.07 9.21
CA ILE A 324 -4.38 4.32 8.45
C ILE A 324 -5.06 5.64 8.85
N THR A 325 -4.94 6.05 10.12
CA THR A 325 -5.47 7.34 10.58
C THR A 325 -4.71 8.52 9.97
N ILE A 326 -3.37 8.41 9.84
CA ILE A 326 -2.56 9.40 9.14
C ILE A 326 -2.91 9.43 7.64
N ALA A 327 -3.08 8.27 7.01
CA ALA A 327 -3.52 8.18 5.62
C ALA A 327 -4.88 8.87 5.41
N GLU A 328 -5.85 8.64 6.30
CA GLU A 328 -7.15 9.32 6.27
C GLU A 328 -7.04 10.84 6.46
N TYR A 329 -6.08 11.30 7.24
CA TYR A 329 -5.85 12.72 7.44
C TYR A 329 -5.42 13.42 6.15
N TYR A 330 -4.48 12.85 5.40
CA TYR A 330 -4.07 13.40 4.10
C TYR A 330 -5.14 13.21 3.02
N ARG A 331 -5.90 12.12 3.06
CA ARG A 331 -7.11 11.96 2.23
C ARG A 331 -8.09 13.12 2.46
N ASP A 332 -8.35 13.49 3.70
CA ASP A 332 -9.30 14.57 4.03
C ASP A 332 -8.85 15.93 3.47
N MET A 333 -7.55 16.12 3.26
CA MET A 333 -6.99 17.27 2.54
C MET A 333 -7.19 17.21 1.02
N GLY A 334 -7.68 16.08 0.48
CA GLY A 334 -7.92 15.90 -0.95
C GLY A 334 -6.76 15.24 -1.70
N TYR A 335 -5.94 14.44 -1.01
CA TYR A 335 -4.83 13.69 -1.63
C TYR A 335 -5.19 12.23 -1.89
N ASP A 336 -4.65 11.69 -2.98
CA ASP A 336 -4.57 10.25 -3.17
C ASP A 336 -3.40 9.73 -2.34
N VAL A 337 -3.69 8.76 -1.47
CA VAL A 337 -2.74 8.16 -0.54
C VAL A 337 -2.56 6.69 -0.88
N ALA A 338 -1.32 6.25 -1.01
CA ALA A 338 -0.96 4.83 -1.06
C ALA A 338 -0.42 4.40 0.31
N MET A 339 -1.02 3.38 0.88
CA MET A 339 -0.62 2.85 2.18
C MET A 339 -0.12 1.41 2.01
N MET A 340 1.11 1.15 2.45
CA MET A 340 1.73 -0.16 2.49
C MET A 340 1.83 -0.64 3.94
N ALA A 341 1.43 -1.89 4.19
CA ALA A 341 1.54 -2.52 5.51
C ALA A 341 2.37 -3.80 5.42
N ASP A 342 3.59 -3.78 5.93
CA ASP A 342 4.53 -4.89 5.95
C ASP A 342 4.82 -5.31 7.40
N SER A 343 4.20 -6.40 7.96
CA SER A 343 3.18 -7.19 7.31
C SER A 343 1.93 -7.31 8.20
N THR A 344 0.78 -7.49 7.58
CA THR A 344 -0.49 -7.74 8.31
C THR A 344 -0.49 -9.08 9.04
N SER A 345 0.32 -10.06 8.63
CA SER A 345 0.52 -11.31 9.38
C SER A 345 1.14 -11.06 10.75
N ARG A 346 2.12 -10.17 10.84
CA ARG A 346 2.75 -9.81 12.12
C ARG A 346 1.79 -9.04 13.03
N TRP A 347 0.91 -8.25 12.44
CA TRP A 347 -0.19 -7.63 13.18
C TRP A 347 -1.17 -8.68 13.73
N ALA A 348 -1.56 -9.66 12.92
CA ALA A 348 -2.41 -10.77 13.38
C ALA A 348 -1.72 -11.62 14.48
N GLU A 349 -0.41 -11.86 14.38
CA GLU A 349 0.37 -12.50 15.45
C GLU A 349 0.33 -11.68 16.76
N ALA A 350 0.39 -10.35 16.68
CA ALA A 350 0.24 -9.49 17.85
C ALA A 350 -1.15 -9.63 18.48
N LEU A 351 -2.22 -9.68 17.68
CA LEU A 351 -3.57 -9.94 18.18
C LEU A 351 -3.66 -11.31 18.88
N ARG A 352 -3.04 -12.34 18.31
CA ARG A 352 -3.00 -13.69 18.91
C ARG A 352 -2.28 -13.70 20.25
N GLU A 353 -1.12 -13.03 20.35
CA GLU A 353 -0.36 -12.96 21.59
C GLU A 353 -1.13 -12.22 22.69
N LEU A 354 -1.74 -11.08 22.36
CA LEU A 354 -2.53 -10.29 23.29
C LEU A 354 -3.76 -11.05 23.79
N SER A 355 -4.52 -11.66 22.87
CA SER A 355 -5.67 -12.50 23.18
C SER A 355 -5.30 -13.66 24.13
N GLY A 356 -4.16 -14.34 23.88
CA GLY A 356 -3.65 -15.40 24.76
C GLY A 356 -3.34 -14.91 26.17
N ARG A 357 -2.72 -13.74 26.32
CA ARG A 357 -2.42 -13.13 27.64
C ARG A 357 -3.68 -12.66 28.38
N LEU A 358 -4.71 -12.26 27.63
CA LEU A 358 -6.01 -11.90 28.20
C LEU A 358 -6.83 -13.13 28.63
N GLY A 359 -6.39 -14.33 28.30
CA GLY A 359 -7.09 -15.57 28.58
C GLY A 359 -8.35 -15.78 27.75
N GLU A 360 -8.44 -15.13 26.59
CA GLU A 360 -9.55 -15.31 25.66
C GLU A 360 -9.50 -16.71 25.04
N ILE A 361 -10.69 -17.27 24.76
CA ILE A 361 -10.78 -18.59 24.12
C ILE A 361 -10.28 -18.46 22.66
N PRO A 362 -9.22 -19.17 22.28
CA PRO A 362 -8.69 -19.11 20.93
C PRO A 362 -9.65 -19.79 19.93
N ALA A 363 -9.71 -19.24 18.73
CA ALA A 363 -10.35 -19.86 17.58
C ALA A 363 -9.32 -20.66 16.76
N GLU A 364 -9.44 -20.66 15.45
CA GLU A 364 -8.60 -21.41 14.52
C GLU A 364 -7.11 -21.00 14.63
N GLU A 365 -6.22 -21.97 14.73
CA GLU A 365 -4.76 -21.82 14.86
C GLU A 365 -4.30 -20.88 15.99
N GLY A 366 -5.12 -20.75 17.05
CA GLY A 366 -4.81 -19.90 18.19
C GLY A 366 -5.08 -18.41 17.99
N PHE A 367 -5.66 -18.00 16.87
CA PHE A 367 -6.07 -16.62 16.63
C PHE A 367 -7.37 -16.29 17.39
N PRO A 368 -7.59 -15.01 17.75
CA PRO A 368 -8.86 -14.61 18.36
C PRO A 368 -10.02 -14.72 17.37
N ALA A 369 -11.22 -15.03 17.88
CA ALA A 369 -12.42 -15.18 17.06
C ALA A 369 -12.77 -13.91 16.25
N TYR A 370 -12.32 -12.74 16.70
CA TYR A 370 -12.55 -11.46 16.04
C TYR A 370 -11.49 -11.07 14.99
N LEU A 371 -10.54 -11.95 14.65
CA LEU A 371 -9.50 -11.67 13.65
C LEU A 371 -10.10 -11.17 12.32
N ALA A 372 -11.13 -11.88 11.81
CA ALA A 372 -11.78 -11.50 10.56
C ALA A 372 -12.40 -10.10 10.64
N THR A 373 -13.06 -9.77 11.75
CA THR A 373 -13.66 -8.44 11.96
C THR A 373 -12.60 -7.34 12.00
N ARG A 374 -11.47 -7.57 12.67
CA ARG A 374 -10.36 -6.59 12.71
C ARG A 374 -9.74 -6.35 11.34
N LEU A 375 -9.56 -7.42 10.54
CA LEU A 375 -9.08 -7.30 9.15
C LEU A 375 -10.08 -6.51 8.30
N ALA A 376 -11.38 -6.80 8.42
CA ALA A 376 -12.42 -6.05 7.73
C ALA A 376 -12.40 -4.56 8.09
N GLU A 377 -12.42 -4.22 9.39
CA GLU A 377 -12.37 -2.84 9.90
C GLU A 377 -11.15 -2.07 9.35
N PHE A 378 -10.02 -2.73 9.19
CA PHE A 378 -8.82 -2.12 8.62
C PHE A 378 -8.96 -1.86 7.12
N TYR A 379 -9.30 -2.90 6.33
CA TYR A 379 -9.38 -2.78 4.88
C TYR A 379 -10.55 -1.90 4.40
N GLU A 380 -11.66 -1.84 5.16
CA GLU A 380 -12.81 -0.99 4.85
C GLU A 380 -12.51 0.52 4.96
N ARG A 381 -11.44 0.91 5.65
CA ARG A 381 -10.98 2.31 5.73
C ARG A 381 -10.37 2.82 4.41
N ALA A 382 -9.99 1.92 3.50
CA ALA A 382 -9.64 2.26 2.13
C ALA A 382 -10.87 2.68 1.31
N GLY A 383 -10.65 3.48 0.28
CA GLY A 383 -11.70 3.85 -0.65
C GLY A 383 -11.44 5.17 -1.36
N LYS A 384 -12.15 5.39 -2.47
CA LYS A 384 -12.25 6.67 -3.16
C LYS A 384 -13.45 7.40 -2.57
N VAL A 385 -13.27 8.63 -2.11
CA VAL A 385 -14.29 9.37 -1.38
C VAL A 385 -14.39 10.82 -1.85
N ARG A 386 -15.54 11.42 -1.59
CA ARG A 386 -15.71 12.87 -1.54
C ARG A 386 -15.58 13.32 -0.10
N THR A 387 -14.62 14.19 0.17
CA THR A 387 -14.35 14.74 1.49
C THR A 387 -15.40 15.80 1.87
N PHE A 388 -15.47 16.18 3.14
CA PHE A 388 -16.32 17.30 3.57
C PHE A 388 -15.85 18.66 3.03
N GLY A 389 -14.60 18.76 2.58
CA GLY A 389 -14.07 19.90 1.83
C GLY A 389 -14.41 19.87 0.33
N ASP A 390 -15.34 19.02 -0.12
CA ASP A 390 -15.82 18.86 -1.49
C ASP A 390 -14.70 18.46 -2.50
N ARG A 391 -13.64 17.78 -2.02
CA ARG A 391 -12.54 17.26 -2.85
C ARG A 391 -12.69 15.75 -3.02
N THR A 392 -12.32 15.26 -4.19
CA THR A 392 -12.16 13.81 -4.43
C THR A 392 -10.76 13.40 -3.97
N ALA A 393 -10.69 12.30 -3.24
CA ALA A 393 -9.45 11.74 -2.72
C ALA A 393 -9.59 10.24 -2.48
N SER A 394 -8.48 9.57 -2.32
CA SER A 394 -8.50 8.11 -2.13
C SER A 394 -7.45 7.63 -1.14
N ILE A 395 -7.70 6.44 -0.56
CA ILE A 395 -6.69 5.65 0.14
C ILE A 395 -6.66 4.27 -0.50
N SER A 396 -5.55 3.93 -1.13
CA SER A 396 -5.29 2.58 -1.61
C SER A 396 -4.46 1.84 -0.57
N VAL A 397 -4.92 0.66 -0.13
CA VAL A 397 -4.24 -0.14 0.90
C VAL A 397 -3.65 -1.39 0.29
N ILE A 398 -2.37 -1.62 0.53
CA ILE A 398 -1.61 -2.78 0.05
C ILE A 398 -0.99 -3.47 1.27
N GLY A 399 -1.52 -4.63 1.64
CA GLY A 399 -1.06 -5.42 2.78
C GLY A 399 -0.18 -6.58 2.35
N ALA A 400 1.05 -6.69 2.90
CA ALA A 400 1.82 -7.91 2.77
C ALA A 400 1.28 -8.97 3.72
N VAL A 401 1.16 -10.20 3.23
CA VAL A 401 0.78 -11.36 4.03
C VAL A 401 1.90 -12.40 3.94
N SER A 402 2.30 -12.94 5.08
CA SER A 402 3.40 -13.90 5.20
C SER A 402 2.89 -15.27 5.65
N PRO A 403 2.20 -16.03 4.77
CA PRO A 403 1.69 -17.34 5.13
C PRO A 403 2.85 -18.31 5.44
N PRO A 404 2.82 -19.03 6.57
CA PRO A 404 3.80 -20.05 6.89
C PRO A 404 3.86 -21.11 5.79
N GLY A 405 5.07 -21.45 5.33
CA GLY A 405 5.25 -22.43 4.25
C GLY A 405 4.69 -22.04 2.89
N GLY A 406 4.19 -20.81 2.71
CA GLY A 406 3.51 -20.37 1.48
C GLY A 406 2.07 -20.92 1.34
N ASP A 407 1.48 -21.40 2.41
CA ASP A 407 0.11 -21.93 2.40
C ASP A 407 -0.93 -20.82 2.47
N PHE A 408 -1.61 -20.56 1.37
CA PHE A 408 -2.66 -19.54 1.26
C PHE A 408 -3.99 -19.93 1.91
N THR A 409 -4.08 -21.12 2.53
CA THR A 409 -5.27 -21.57 3.27
C THR A 409 -5.24 -21.20 4.76
N GLU A 410 -4.08 -20.70 5.24
CA GLU A 410 -3.94 -20.25 6.63
C GLU A 410 -4.93 -19.12 6.99
N PRO A 411 -5.32 -18.95 8.27
CA PRO A 411 -6.42 -18.08 8.66
C PRO A 411 -6.27 -16.62 8.22
N VAL A 412 -5.07 -16.02 8.34
CA VAL A 412 -4.86 -14.60 8.01
C VAL A 412 -5.05 -14.37 6.51
N THR A 413 -4.41 -15.18 5.66
CA THR A 413 -4.55 -15.10 4.19
C THR A 413 -5.99 -15.39 3.76
N ARG A 414 -6.60 -16.42 4.31
CA ARG A 414 -7.98 -16.80 3.99
C ARG A 414 -8.99 -15.72 4.36
N HIS A 415 -8.85 -15.09 5.52
CA HIS A 415 -9.71 -13.97 5.91
C HIS A 415 -9.41 -12.73 5.09
N THR A 416 -8.14 -12.41 4.82
CA THR A 416 -7.75 -11.29 3.98
C THR A 416 -8.39 -11.37 2.60
N LYS A 417 -8.37 -12.54 1.94
CA LYS A 417 -9.03 -12.78 0.64
C LYS A 417 -10.51 -12.38 0.59
N ARG A 418 -11.21 -12.35 1.71
CA ARG A 418 -12.64 -11.97 1.75
C ARG A 418 -12.87 -10.47 1.68
N PHE A 419 -11.87 -9.67 2.02
CA PHE A 419 -11.99 -8.21 2.15
C PHE A 419 -11.24 -7.45 1.08
N ILE A 420 -10.34 -8.12 0.36
CA ILE A 420 -9.59 -7.53 -0.74
C ILE A 420 -10.22 -7.89 -2.08
N ARG A 421 -10.00 -7.04 -3.06
CA ARG A 421 -10.44 -7.24 -4.44
C ARG A 421 -9.28 -7.43 -5.42
N CYS A 422 -8.06 -7.29 -4.93
CA CYS A 422 -6.84 -7.50 -5.70
C CYS A 422 -5.86 -8.37 -4.90
N PHE A 423 -5.32 -9.41 -5.53
CA PHE A 423 -4.47 -10.42 -4.90
C PHE A 423 -3.27 -10.70 -5.80
N TRP A 424 -2.07 -10.36 -5.33
CA TRP A 424 -0.82 -10.55 -6.06
C TRP A 424 -0.01 -11.65 -5.40
N ALA A 425 -0.31 -12.89 -5.74
CA ALA A 425 0.34 -14.06 -5.17
C ALA A 425 1.80 -14.14 -5.60
N LEU A 426 2.72 -14.15 -4.64
CA LEU A 426 4.14 -14.36 -4.91
C LEU A 426 4.48 -15.85 -4.94
N ASP A 427 5.12 -16.29 -6.00
CA ASP A 427 5.52 -17.68 -6.24
C ASP A 427 7.01 -17.86 -5.93
N ALA A 428 7.32 -18.84 -5.07
CA ALA A 428 8.69 -19.19 -4.73
C ALA A 428 9.47 -19.76 -5.90
N SER A 429 8.83 -20.47 -6.85
CA SER A 429 9.50 -21.02 -8.02
C SER A 429 9.98 -19.92 -8.98
N LEU A 430 9.16 -18.86 -9.18
CA LEU A 430 9.54 -17.68 -9.94
C LEU A 430 10.70 -16.93 -9.27
N ALA A 431 10.64 -16.77 -7.93
CA ALA A 431 11.71 -16.14 -7.19
C ALA A 431 13.04 -16.92 -7.28
N HIS A 432 12.99 -18.26 -7.18
CA HIS A 432 14.15 -19.13 -7.36
C HIS A 432 14.71 -19.07 -8.80
N ALA A 433 13.83 -18.93 -9.79
CA ALA A 433 14.21 -18.72 -11.18
C ALA A 433 14.71 -17.29 -11.47
N ARG A 434 14.76 -16.41 -10.45
CA ARG A 434 15.10 -14.98 -10.57
C ARG A 434 14.19 -14.21 -11.53
N HIS A 435 12.94 -14.65 -11.67
CA HIS A 435 11.90 -13.92 -12.38
C HIS A 435 11.24 -12.95 -11.40
N PHE A 436 11.50 -11.66 -11.52
CA PHE A 436 10.96 -10.62 -10.66
C PHE A 436 10.18 -9.58 -11.49
N PRO A 437 9.10 -8.98 -10.88
CA PRO A 437 8.49 -9.40 -9.62
C PRO A 437 7.96 -10.84 -9.72
N ALA A 438 8.07 -11.61 -8.63
CA ALA A 438 7.70 -13.03 -8.61
C ALA A 438 6.18 -13.24 -8.46
N ILE A 439 5.38 -12.40 -9.11
CA ILE A 439 3.91 -12.44 -9.07
C ILE A 439 3.41 -13.53 -10.02
N SER A 440 2.74 -14.54 -9.45
CA SER A 440 2.12 -15.62 -10.20
C SER A 440 0.95 -15.07 -11.05
N TRP A 441 1.02 -15.24 -12.35
CA TRP A 441 -0.06 -14.85 -13.26
C TRP A 441 -1.26 -15.82 -13.23
N MET A 442 -1.09 -17.02 -12.65
CA MET A 442 -2.17 -18.00 -12.48
C MET A 442 -2.97 -17.80 -11.19
N ASP A 443 -2.28 -17.50 -10.07
CA ASP A 443 -2.90 -17.40 -8.75
C ASP A 443 -3.34 -15.98 -8.40
N SER A 444 -2.88 -14.98 -9.17
CA SER A 444 -3.21 -13.58 -8.96
C SER A 444 -4.50 -13.18 -9.66
N TYR A 445 -5.22 -12.22 -9.08
CA TYR A 445 -6.41 -11.65 -9.67
C TYR A 445 -6.59 -10.18 -9.31
N SER A 446 -7.39 -9.48 -10.10
CA SER A 446 -7.90 -8.15 -9.78
C SER A 446 -9.34 -8.04 -10.26
N GLU A 447 -10.24 -7.71 -9.35
CA GLU A 447 -11.63 -7.38 -9.66
C GLU A 447 -11.80 -5.91 -10.07
N TYR A 448 -10.74 -5.08 -9.96
CA TYR A 448 -10.76 -3.68 -10.39
C TYR A 448 -10.59 -3.49 -11.89
N ALA A 449 -10.19 -4.53 -12.62
CA ALA A 449 -9.85 -4.42 -14.03
C ALA A 449 -10.99 -3.84 -14.88
N ASP A 450 -12.24 -4.23 -14.61
CA ASP A 450 -13.41 -3.74 -15.34
C ASP A 450 -13.74 -2.29 -14.97
N GLU A 451 -13.54 -1.89 -13.70
CA GLU A 451 -13.81 -0.54 -13.23
C GLU A 451 -12.81 0.48 -13.79
N VAL A 452 -11.52 0.11 -13.87
CA VAL A 452 -10.48 0.99 -14.42
C VAL A 452 -10.40 0.95 -15.94
N ARG A 453 -11.07 -0.02 -16.59
CA ARG A 453 -11.04 -0.24 -18.04
C ARG A 453 -11.32 1.04 -18.82
N GLY A 454 -12.39 1.76 -18.49
CA GLY A 454 -12.77 2.99 -19.19
C GLY A 454 -11.70 4.09 -19.11
N TRP A 455 -11.01 4.19 -17.98
CA TRP A 455 -9.88 5.11 -17.84
C TRP A 455 -8.68 4.65 -18.68
N CYS A 456 -8.35 3.36 -18.64
CA CYS A 456 -7.23 2.78 -19.39
C CYS A 456 -7.44 2.90 -20.90
N GLU A 457 -8.65 2.57 -21.40
CA GLU A 457 -8.99 2.70 -22.82
C GLU A 457 -8.91 4.14 -23.32
N LYS A 458 -9.26 5.11 -22.49
CA LYS A 458 -9.17 6.53 -22.82
C LYS A 458 -7.74 7.10 -22.76
N ASN A 459 -6.94 6.69 -21.77
CA ASN A 459 -5.66 7.34 -21.46
C ASN A 459 -4.43 6.55 -21.93
N ILE A 460 -4.58 5.23 -22.14
CA ILE A 460 -3.49 4.35 -22.61
C ILE A 460 -3.76 3.98 -24.08
N ASP A 461 -4.73 3.12 -24.34
CA ASP A 461 -5.11 2.67 -25.69
C ASP A 461 -6.51 2.01 -25.66
N ALA A 462 -7.31 2.23 -26.72
CA ALA A 462 -8.67 1.71 -26.84
C ALA A 462 -8.77 0.16 -26.80
N SER A 463 -7.70 -0.55 -27.12
CA SER A 463 -7.64 -2.03 -27.09
C SER A 463 -7.13 -2.61 -25.77
N TRP A 464 -6.95 -1.78 -24.71
CA TRP A 464 -6.35 -2.21 -23.45
C TRP A 464 -7.04 -3.45 -22.86
N GLY A 465 -8.36 -3.44 -22.76
CA GLY A 465 -9.12 -4.54 -22.19
C GLY A 465 -9.01 -5.84 -23.01
N GLU A 466 -9.07 -5.74 -24.34
CA GLU A 466 -8.97 -6.87 -25.26
C GLU A 466 -7.59 -7.56 -25.17
N LEU A 467 -6.51 -6.78 -25.29
CA LEU A 467 -5.15 -7.32 -25.25
C LEU A 467 -4.79 -7.91 -23.87
N ARG A 468 -5.29 -7.32 -22.79
CA ARG A 468 -5.14 -7.88 -21.44
C ARG A 468 -5.75 -9.30 -21.35
N GLU A 469 -6.98 -9.47 -21.81
CA GLU A 469 -7.65 -10.78 -21.79
C GLU A 469 -6.96 -11.80 -22.71
N GLU A 470 -6.50 -11.37 -23.88
CA GLU A 470 -5.74 -12.24 -24.79
C GLU A 470 -4.41 -12.69 -24.16
N ALA A 471 -3.66 -11.80 -23.53
CA ALA A 471 -2.43 -12.15 -22.82
C ALA A 471 -2.68 -13.19 -21.71
N ARG A 472 -3.75 -12.99 -20.92
CA ARG A 472 -4.14 -13.94 -19.87
C ARG A 472 -4.54 -15.30 -20.45
N ALA A 473 -5.25 -15.32 -21.57
CA ALA A 473 -5.62 -16.56 -22.26
C ALA A 473 -4.39 -17.33 -22.75
N VAL A 474 -3.42 -16.63 -23.37
CA VAL A 474 -2.16 -17.26 -23.82
C VAL A 474 -1.38 -17.84 -22.64
N LEU A 475 -1.26 -17.10 -21.53
CA LEU A 475 -0.55 -17.58 -20.33
C LEU A 475 -1.25 -18.77 -19.68
N ALA A 476 -2.58 -18.81 -19.67
CA ALA A 476 -3.37 -19.93 -19.15
C ALA A 476 -3.27 -21.18 -20.05
N GLU A 477 -3.29 -20.99 -21.38
CA GLU A 477 -3.08 -22.09 -22.34
C GLU A 477 -1.66 -22.65 -22.23
N ASP A 478 -0.65 -21.80 -22.03
CA ASP A 478 0.73 -22.22 -21.84
C ASP A 478 0.91 -23.09 -20.58
N ASP A 479 0.21 -22.83 -19.49
CA ASP A 479 0.33 -23.68 -18.29
C ASP A 479 -0.03 -25.14 -18.60
N ALA A 480 -1.11 -25.38 -19.34
CA ALA A 480 -1.49 -26.72 -19.79
C ALA A 480 -0.46 -27.33 -20.76
N VAL A 481 0.10 -26.50 -21.67
CA VAL A 481 1.15 -26.92 -22.59
C VAL A 481 2.43 -27.31 -21.83
N GLN A 482 2.86 -26.53 -20.83
CA GLN A 482 4.03 -26.83 -19.99
C GLN A 482 3.87 -28.13 -19.20
N GLN A 483 2.68 -28.45 -18.72
CA GLN A 483 2.40 -29.75 -18.09
C GLN A 483 2.63 -30.91 -19.08
N THR A 484 2.19 -30.75 -20.31
CA THR A 484 2.40 -31.74 -21.37
C THR A 484 3.90 -31.87 -21.73
N ILE A 485 4.62 -30.75 -21.84
CA ILE A 485 6.07 -30.73 -22.11
C ILE A 485 6.83 -31.49 -21.02
N ARG A 486 6.49 -31.30 -19.75
CA ARG A 486 7.15 -32.00 -18.63
C ARG A 486 6.95 -33.50 -18.66
N LEU A 487 5.82 -33.97 -19.19
CA LEU A 487 5.49 -35.39 -19.22
C LEU A 487 5.99 -36.11 -20.48
N MET A 488 5.93 -35.48 -21.66
CA MET A 488 6.15 -36.12 -22.92
C MET A 488 7.25 -35.48 -23.79
N GLY A 489 7.79 -34.34 -23.38
CA GLY A 489 8.72 -33.55 -24.17
C GLY A 489 8.07 -32.61 -25.17
N GLU A 490 8.82 -31.63 -25.67
CA GLU A 490 8.33 -30.60 -26.61
C GLU A 490 8.07 -31.15 -28.00
N ASP A 491 8.83 -32.16 -28.42
CA ASP A 491 8.81 -32.69 -29.81
C ASP A 491 7.45 -33.26 -30.20
N VAL A 492 6.69 -33.79 -29.25
CA VAL A 492 5.37 -34.43 -29.47
C VAL A 492 4.26 -33.41 -29.71
N LEU A 493 4.48 -32.14 -29.34
CA LEU A 493 3.44 -31.12 -29.46
C LEU A 493 3.24 -30.66 -30.91
N PRO A 494 1.99 -30.39 -31.31
CA PRO A 494 1.68 -29.74 -32.60
C PRO A 494 2.21 -28.29 -32.58
N ASP A 495 2.55 -27.76 -33.75
CA ASP A 495 3.14 -26.42 -33.92
C ASP A 495 2.29 -25.30 -33.30
N ARG A 496 0.96 -25.46 -33.32
CA ARG A 496 0.04 -24.53 -32.66
C ARG A 496 0.33 -24.41 -31.14
N GLN A 497 0.55 -25.52 -30.45
CA GLN A 497 0.86 -25.49 -29.00
C GLN A 497 2.27 -25.02 -28.73
N LYS A 498 3.24 -25.37 -29.57
CA LYS A 498 4.60 -24.83 -29.51
C LYS A 498 4.62 -23.33 -29.73
N LEU A 499 3.73 -22.77 -30.57
CA LEU A 499 3.60 -21.31 -30.75
C LEU A 499 3.07 -20.63 -29.48
N VAL A 500 2.10 -21.24 -28.79
CA VAL A 500 1.62 -20.73 -27.50
C VAL A 500 2.77 -20.66 -26.50
N ALA A 501 3.58 -21.71 -26.38
CA ALA A 501 4.75 -21.73 -25.49
C ALA A 501 5.79 -20.66 -25.87
N LEU A 502 6.04 -20.44 -27.18
CA LEU A 502 6.93 -19.38 -27.66
C LEU A 502 6.39 -18.00 -27.27
N THR A 503 5.12 -17.73 -27.53
CA THR A 503 4.48 -16.45 -27.18
C THR A 503 4.49 -16.21 -25.67
N ALA A 504 4.15 -17.24 -24.89
CA ALA A 504 4.20 -17.17 -23.43
C ALA A 504 5.62 -16.89 -22.91
N SER A 505 6.66 -17.44 -23.55
CA SER A 505 8.05 -17.12 -23.23
C SER A 505 8.37 -15.64 -23.48
N LEU A 506 7.91 -15.08 -24.60
CA LEU A 506 8.06 -13.65 -24.89
C LEU A 506 7.30 -12.78 -23.86
N LEU A 507 6.08 -13.17 -23.49
CA LEU A 507 5.31 -12.47 -22.45
C LEU A 507 6.04 -12.53 -21.09
N LYS A 508 6.51 -13.70 -20.66
CA LYS A 508 7.19 -13.89 -19.39
C LYS A 508 8.50 -13.10 -19.32
N ASN A 509 9.36 -13.21 -20.32
CA ASN A 509 10.70 -12.64 -20.31
C ASN A 509 10.76 -11.19 -20.81
N GLY A 510 9.92 -10.82 -21.78
CA GLY A 510 9.93 -9.48 -22.39
C GLY A 510 8.96 -8.49 -21.72
N TYR A 511 7.84 -8.99 -21.16
CA TYR A 511 6.81 -8.13 -20.58
C TYR A 511 6.69 -8.26 -19.06
N LEU A 512 6.50 -9.46 -18.50
CA LEU A 512 6.23 -9.65 -17.08
C LEU A 512 7.48 -9.47 -16.22
N GLN A 513 8.64 -9.95 -16.67
CA GLN A 513 9.89 -9.76 -15.95
C GLN A 513 10.32 -8.30 -15.99
N GLN A 514 10.64 -7.73 -14.84
CA GLN A 514 11.03 -6.34 -14.67
C GLN A 514 12.18 -6.21 -13.67
N ASN A 515 13.24 -5.49 -14.04
CA ASN A 515 14.42 -5.36 -13.19
C ASN A 515 14.31 -4.14 -12.27
N SER A 516 14.24 -4.38 -10.97
CA SER A 516 14.15 -3.33 -9.96
C SER A 516 15.41 -2.47 -9.79
N PHE A 517 16.55 -2.89 -10.37
CA PHE A 517 17.86 -2.23 -10.22
C PHE A 517 18.33 -1.50 -11.48
N SER A 518 17.49 -1.41 -12.51
CA SER A 518 17.76 -0.71 -13.76
C SER A 518 16.68 0.32 -14.08
N ASP A 519 16.82 1.03 -15.20
CA ASP A 519 15.80 1.95 -15.70
C ASP A 519 14.45 1.26 -15.97
N ASP A 520 14.46 -0.07 -16.13
CA ASP A 520 13.26 -0.90 -16.23
C ASP A 520 12.49 -1.02 -14.89
N SER A 521 13.02 -0.51 -13.79
CA SER A 521 12.34 -0.53 -12.47
C SER A 521 11.00 0.22 -12.46
N PHE A 522 10.82 1.18 -13.37
CA PHE A 522 9.58 1.88 -13.65
C PHE A 522 9.23 1.77 -15.13
N CYS A 523 8.05 1.27 -15.43
CA CYS A 523 7.52 1.24 -16.78
C CYS A 523 6.27 2.12 -16.90
N PRO A 524 6.30 3.21 -17.69
CA PRO A 524 5.09 3.98 -17.97
C PRO A 524 4.01 3.08 -18.59
N PRO A 525 2.72 3.20 -18.22
CA PRO A 525 1.65 2.32 -18.70
C PRO A 525 1.58 2.23 -20.24
N ARG A 526 1.80 3.34 -20.94
CA ARG A 526 1.83 3.35 -22.41
C ARG A 526 2.97 2.55 -23.00
N LYS A 527 4.17 2.58 -22.38
CA LYS A 527 5.31 1.73 -22.79
C LYS A 527 4.99 0.26 -22.59
N GLY A 528 4.53 -0.10 -21.39
CA GLY A 528 4.14 -1.48 -21.07
C GLY A 528 3.10 -2.00 -22.06
N PHE A 529 2.10 -1.20 -22.38
CA PHE A 529 1.07 -1.57 -23.32
C PHE A 529 1.60 -1.72 -24.77
N ALA A 530 2.52 -0.88 -25.21
CA ALA A 530 3.14 -1.00 -26.53
C ALA A 530 3.93 -2.32 -26.66
N ILE A 531 4.66 -2.73 -25.61
CA ILE A 531 5.35 -4.03 -25.57
C ILE A 531 4.35 -5.18 -25.65
N LEU A 532 3.28 -5.12 -24.85
CA LEU A 532 2.24 -6.15 -24.83
C LEU A 532 1.59 -6.30 -26.19
N ARG A 533 1.23 -5.19 -26.84
CA ARG A 533 0.63 -5.19 -28.18
C ARG A 533 1.57 -5.80 -29.22
N MET A 534 2.84 -5.43 -29.21
CA MET A 534 3.83 -6.00 -30.15
C MET A 534 3.92 -7.52 -30.04
N ILE A 535 3.94 -8.08 -28.83
CA ILE A 535 4.00 -9.51 -28.60
C ILE A 535 2.73 -10.21 -29.08
N LEU A 536 1.56 -9.63 -28.80
CA LEU A 536 0.28 -10.22 -29.20
C LEU A 536 -0.01 -10.09 -30.70
N ASP A 537 0.40 -8.99 -31.33
CA ASP A 537 0.33 -8.84 -32.79
C ASP A 537 1.24 -9.85 -33.50
N PHE A 538 2.44 -10.11 -32.96
CA PHE A 538 3.28 -11.22 -33.40
C PHE A 538 2.54 -12.57 -33.27
N HIS A 539 1.93 -12.82 -32.09
CA HIS A 539 1.17 -14.05 -31.86
C HIS A 539 0.06 -14.25 -32.89
N ARG A 540 -0.74 -13.22 -33.14
CA ARG A 540 -1.88 -13.27 -34.11
C ARG A 540 -1.39 -13.59 -35.53
N GLN A 541 -0.33 -12.93 -35.99
CA GLN A 541 0.25 -13.15 -37.31
C GLN A 541 0.90 -14.54 -37.43
N ALA A 542 1.69 -14.96 -36.44
CA ALA A 542 2.31 -16.26 -36.38
C ALA A 542 1.26 -17.39 -36.35
N LYS A 543 0.16 -17.21 -35.61
CA LYS A 543 -0.96 -18.13 -35.54
C LYS A 543 -1.65 -18.33 -36.91
N ALA A 544 -1.82 -17.25 -37.69
CA ALA A 544 -2.34 -17.31 -39.04
C ALA A 544 -1.40 -18.11 -39.95
N LEU A 545 -0.08 -17.84 -39.91
CA LEU A 545 0.91 -18.57 -40.69
C LEU A 545 0.97 -20.07 -40.35
N VAL A 546 0.92 -20.42 -39.06
CA VAL A 546 0.88 -21.84 -38.63
C VAL A 546 -0.41 -22.53 -39.06
N ALA A 547 -1.56 -21.83 -39.03
CA ALA A 547 -2.82 -22.35 -39.50
C ALA A 547 -2.83 -22.61 -41.03
N GLU A 548 -2.07 -21.81 -41.77
CA GLU A 548 -1.81 -22.02 -43.20
C GLU A 548 -0.76 -23.11 -43.46
N GLY A 549 -0.17 -23.75 -42.44
CA GLY A 549 0.80 -24.85 -42.54
C GLY A 549 2.27 -24.40 -42.50
N CYS A 550 2.59 -23.17 -42.16
CA CYS A 550 3.99 -22.73 -41.99
C CYS A 550 4.63 -23.43 -40.78
N PRO A 551 5.75 -24.15 -40.94
CA PRO A 551 6.41 -24.80 -39.83
C PRO A 551 6.92 -23.77 -38.80
N LEU A 552 6.65 -24.00 -37.51
CA LEU A 552 7.08 -23.12 -36.44
C LEU A 552 8.60 -22.94 -36.36
N SER A 553 9.36 -23.95 -36.83
CA SER A 553 10.82 -23.90 -36.88
C SER A 553 11.38 -22.73 -37.71
N LEU A 554 10.65 -22.25 -38.71
CA LEU A 554 10.99 -21.07 -39.51
C LEU A 554 10.73 -19.78 -38.71
N ILE A 555 9.60 -19.71 -37.99
CA ILE A 555 9.23 -18.56 -37.15
C ILE A 555 10.23 -18.40 -35.99
N ARG A 556 10.65 -19.49 -35.34
CA ARG A 556 11.65 -19.47 -34.26
C ARG A 556 13.02 -18.93 -34.67
N LYS A 557 13.37 -18.96 -35.95
CA LYS A 557 14.65 -18.42 -36.47
C LYS A 557 14.66 -16.90 -36.65
N ILE A 558 13.55 -16.24 -36.42
CA ILE A 558 13.42 -14.78 -36.50
C ILE A 558 14.27 -14.17 -35.38
N LYS A 559 15.35 -13.48 -35.73
CA LYS A 559 16.29 -12.89 -34.76
C LYS A 559 15.68 -11.74 -33.96
N GLU A 560 14.75 -11.03 -34.54
CA GLU A 560 14.01 -9.93 -33.93
C GLU A 560 13.24 -10.36 -32.67
N LEU A 561 12.95 -11.65 -32.48
CA LEU A 561 12.32 -12.16 -31.25
C LEU A 561 13.22 -11.98 -30.01
N ASP A 562 14.52 -12.09 -30.16
CA ASP A 562 15.46 -11.81 -29.08
C ASP A 562 15.48 -10.31 -28.74
N GLU A 563 15.35 -9.44 -29.76
CA GLU A 563 15.26 -7.99 -29.56
C GLU A 563 13.97 -7.58 -28.84
N VAL A 564 12.84 -8.29 -29.08
CA VAL A 564 11.58 -8.08 -28.37
C VAL A 564 11.74 -8.29 -26.86
N ILE A 565 12.54 -9.25 -26.42
CA ILE A 565 12.80 -9.49 -25.00
C ILE A 565 13.56 -8.30 -24.37
N HIS A 566 14.44 -7.67 -25.12
CA HIS A 566 15.29 -6.56 -24.66
C HIS A 566 14.68 -5.17 -24.86
N ILE A 567 13.55 -5.04 -25.57
CA ILE A 567 12.91 -3.75 -25.85
C ILE A 567 12.50 -2.99 -24.57
N ARG A 568 12.30 -3.71 -23.48
CA ARG A 568 12.00 -3.13 -22.16
C ARG A 568 13.11 -2.19 -21.66
N GLU A 569 14.36 -2.40 -22.11
CA GLU A 569 15.54 -1.61 -21.71
C GLU A 569 15.65 -0.28 -22.50
N LEU A 570 14.94 -0.16 -23.63
CA LEU A 570 14.95 1.09 -24.41
C LEU A 570 14.14 2.17 -23.71
N PRO A 571 14.58 3.45 -23.76
CA PRO A 571 13.77 4.58 -23.31
C PRO A 571 12.45 4.66 -24.09
N PHE A 572 11.35 5.02 -23.43
CA PHE A 572 10.04 5.13 -24.11
C PHE A 572 9.97 6.27 -25.13
N ASP A 573 10.83 7.29 -24.97
CA ASP A 573 10.92 8.43 -25.90
C ASP A 573 11.57 8.05 -27.23
N ASP A 574 12.23 6.88 -27.30
CA ASP A 574 12.77 6.31 -28.54
C ASP A 574 11.66 5.64 -29.38
N LYS A 575 10.80 6.51 -29.94
CA LYS A 575 9.72 6.06 -30.85
C LYS A 575 10.24 5.42 -32.13
N GLU A 576 11.44 5.79 -32.57
CA GLU A 576 12.08 5.22 -33.76
C GLU A 576 12.48 3.77 -33.48
N GLY A 577 13.09 3.47 -32.33
CA GLY A 577 13.48 2.11 -31.93
C GLY A 577 12.30 1.15 -31.78
N PHE A 578 11.20 1.60 -31.13
CA PHE A 578 9.98 0.81 -31.00
C PHE A 578 9.29 0.56 -32.34
N GLY A 579 9.09 1.61 -33.15
CA GLY A 579 8.43 1.51 -34.44
C GLY A 579 9.24 0.74 -35.49
N ASP A 580 10.58 0.85 -35.44
CA ASP A 580 11.46 0.11 -36.32
C ASP A 580 11.43 -1.39 -36.02
N LEU A 581 11.51 -1.78 -34.74
CA LEU A 581 11.44 -3.19 -34.36
C LEU A 581 10.10 -3.81 -34.73
N GLU A 582 8.97 -3.13 -34.46
CA GLU A 582 7.63 -3.58 -34.84
C GLU A 582 7.53 -3.80 -36.34
N LYS A 583 8.05 -2.89 -37.14
CA LYS A 583 8.07 -2.99 -38.61
C LYS A 583 8.95 -4.13 -39.08
N ARG A 584 10.18 -4.27 -38.58
CA ARG A 584 11.08 -5.36 -38.95
C ARG A 584 10.48 -6.73 -38.60
N LEU A 585 9.86 -6.87 -37.43
CA LEU A 585 9.21 -8.10 -37.02
C LEU A 585 8.06 -8.48 -37.95
N ARG A 586 7.23 -7.52 -38.33
CA ARG A 586 6.12 -7.69 -39.28
C ARG A 586 6.62 -8.07 -40.68
N ASP A 587 7.64 -7.37 -41.17
CA ASP A 587 8.25 -7.62 -42.49
C ASP A 587 8.88 -9.03 -42.54
N ARG A 588 9.52 -9.47 -41.44
CA ARG A 588 10.09 -10.83 -41.32
C ARG A 588 9.02 -11.90 -41.31
N LEU A 589 7.94 -11.74 -40.56
CA LEU A 589 6.81 -12.70 -40.60
C LEU A 589 6.22 -12.80 -42.02
N THR A 590 6.05 -11.67 -42.70
CA THR A 590 5.57 -11.65 -44.09
C THR A 590 6.53 -12.36 -45.04
N PHE A 591 7.85 -12.19 -44.85
CA PHE A 591 8.88 -12.87 -45.64
C PHE A 591 8.84 -14.36 -45.40
N VAL A 592 8.76 -14.85 -44.16
CA VAL A 592 8.66 -16.28 -43.82
C VAL A 592 7.41 -16.91 -44.49
N GLY A 593 6.29 -16.19 -44.49
CA GLY A 593 5.08 -16.67 -45.21
C GLY A 593 5.28 -16.82 -46.74
N ARG A 594 6.01 -15.87 -47.35
CA ARG A 594 6.34 -15.95 -48.79
C ARG A 594 7.36 -17.05 -49.12
N GLU A 595 8.37 -17.24 -48.29
CA GLU A 595 9.39 -18.28 -48.45
C GLU A 595 8.77 -19.66 -48.42
N ARG A 596 7.80 -19.89 -47.53
CA ARG A 596 7.01 -21.13 -47.51
C ARG A 596 6.25 -21.34 -48.81
N LEU A 597 5.52 -20.32 -49.31
CA LEU A 597 4.75 -20.44 -50.57
C LEU A 597 5.65 -20.76 -51.77
N ALA A 598 6.87 -20.20 -51.78
CA ALA A 598 7.85 -20.52 -52.81
C ALA A 598 8.32 -21.99 -52.74
N GLN A 599 8.56 -22.54 -51.54
CA GLN A 599 8.95 -23.94 -51.33
C GLN A 599 7.81 -24.92 -51.70
N GLU A 600 6.56 -24.57 -51.42
CA GLU A 600 5.40 -25.39 -51.86
C GLU A 600 5.27 -25.40 -53.39
N CYS A 601 5.42 -24.24 -54.06
CA CYS A 601 5.40 -24.18 -55.52
C CYS A 601 6.54 -24.96 -56.18
N GLU A 602 7.74 -24.98 -55.59
CA GLU A 602 8.85 -25.81 -56.06
C GLU A 602 8.61 -27.31 -55.81
N GLY A 603 8.01 -27.64 -54.64
CA GLY A 603 7.62 -29.03 -54.31
C GLY A 603 6.56 -29.57 -55.22
N ASP A 604 5.49 -28.80 -55.52
CA ASP A 604 4.43 -29.17 -56.45
C ASP A 604 4.94 -29.29 -57.90
N ALA A 605 5.84 -28.40 -58.32
CA ALA A 605 6.48 -28.48 -59.62
C ALA A 605 7.39 -29.72 -59.73
N ALA A 606 8.11 -30.08 -58.66
CA ALA A 606 8.91 -31.29 -58.61
C ALA A 606 8.07 -32.56 -58.58
N ALA A 607 6.92 -32.56 -57.84
CA ALA A 607 5.96 -33.66 -57.83
C ALA A 607 5.29 -33.85 -59.17
N ALA A 608 4.85 -32.78 -59.84
CA ALA A 608 4.28 -32.81 -61.18
C ALA A 608 5.31 -33.25 -62.24
N ALA A 609 6.58 -32.89 -62.08
CA ALA A 609 7.64 -33.36 -62.96
C ALA A 609 7.97 -34.85 -62.74
N TRP A 610 7.81 -35.36 -61.51
CA TRP A 610 7.94 -36.78 -61.19
C TRP A 610 6.80 -37.61 -61.75
N GLU A 611 5.52 -37.17 -61.60
CA GLU A 611 4.36 -37.80 -62.16
C GLU A 611 4.34 -37.80 -63.72
N ALA A 612 4.98 -36.80 -64.34
CA ALA A 612 5.10 -36.76 -65.82
C ALA A 612 6.25 -37.59 -66.35
N ALA A 613 7.11 -38.13 -65.46
CA ALA A 613 8.27 -38.97 -65.81
C ALA A 613 7.99 -40.49 -65.61
N GLU A 614 6.88 -40.86 -64.96
CA GLU A 614 6.30 -42.22 -64.96
C GLU A 614 5.26 -42.42 -66.13
#